data_cd257719dda96aac497f5717fae50fc7
#
_entry.id   cd257719dda96aac497f5717fae50fc7
#
_cell.length_a   1.000
_cell.length_b   1.000
_cell.length_c   1.000
_cell.angle_alpha   90.00
_cell.angle_beta   90.00
_cell.angle_gamma   90.00
#
_symmetry.space_group_name_H-M   'P 1'
#
loop_
_entity.id
_entity.type
_entity.pdbx_description
1 polymer ?
#
loop_
_entity_poly.entity_id
_entity_poly.type
_entity_poly.pdbx_seq_one_letter_code
_entity_poly.pdbx_strand_id
1 'polypeptide(L)'
;MTIEVKFENHGTQLTGVVRRPGGDGPHPAVAFVDGSGPAERDSFDEEADVLARAGFASLAWDKPGCGGSGGDWRDQSLQDRAAEALAAVDCLAGQDGVDPGRIALLGASQGGWVGPLAASMSATVAAVISLSGSGVSPYAQEVYRVEHMLRDAGVAEDQVAEALAFFHRRATRLRRGDDLEEVLADQLRHQDATWYPALGDDGVVEHLAFMARIYDYDPAPALERVTCPVLAIWGERDIYVPVAASAERFAAALGRAGNGSFRLEVVAGADHGLRLPPTGGDGRGPRIPDLMDMVTTWLRRALPPAPDPA
;
A
#
# COMPACT_ATOMS: atom_id res chain seq x y z
N MET A 1 -1.77 -7.03 24.42
CA MET A 1 -3.17 -6.62 24.73
C MET A 1 -3.80 -6.09 23.47
N THR A 2 -5.06 -6.49 23.18
CA THR A 2 -5.78 -6.09 21.96
C THR A 2 -6.98 -5.23 22.37
N ILE A 3 -7.19 -4.08 21.70
CA ILE A 3 -8.23 -3.10 22.03
C ILE A 3 -8.90 -2.69 20.71
N GLU A 4 -10.22 -2.83 20.62
CA GLU A 4 -10.99 -2.24 19.52
C GLU A 4 -11.06 -0.72 19.70
N VAL A 5 -10.83 0.02 18.63
CA VAL A 5 -10.88 1.48 18.62
C VAL A 5 -11.79 1.97 17.48
N LYS A 6 -12.35 3.16 17.69
CA LYS A 6 -13.07 3.89 16.64
C LYS A 6 -12.45 5.27 16.49
N PHE A 7 -12.25 5.68 15.27
CA PHE A 7 -11.76 7.02 14.93
C PHE A 7 -12.47 7.53 13.68
N GLU A 8 -12.30 8.78 13.36
CA GLU A 8 -13.02 9.42 12.27
C GLU A 8 -12.04 10.03 11.27
N ASN A 9 -12.38 9.93 10.00
CA ASN A 9 -11.74 10.66 8.92
C ASN A 9 -12.81 11.29 8.03
N HIS A 10 -12.85 12.64 7.94
CA HIS A 10 -13.78 13.40 7.11
C HIS A 10 -15.27 12.97 7.26
N GLY A 11 -15.74 12.74 8.49
CA GLY A 11 -17.10 12.32 8.77
C GLY A 11 -17.37 10.82 8.60
N THR A 12 -16.38 10.05 8.13
CA THR A 12 -16.46 8.58 8.03
C THR A 12 -15.92 7.97 9.32
N GLN A 13 -16.76 7.21 10.05
CA GLN A 13 -16.31 6.43 11.19
C GLN A 13 -15.57 5.18 10.73
N LEU A 14 -14.38 4.97 11.27
CA LEU A 14 -13.52 3.82 11.02
C LEU A 14 -13.39 2.97 12.29
N THR A 15 -13.36 1.66 12.12
CA THR A 15 -13.19 0.69 13.19
C THR A 15 -11.85 0.00 13.01
N GLY A 16 -11.06 -0.04 14.08
CA GLY A 16 -9.73 -0.64 14.04
C GLY A 16 -9.42 -1.43 15.30
N VAL A 17 -8.26 -2.06 15.29
CA VAL A 17 -7.71 -2.82 16.42
C VAL A 17 -6.31 -2.33 16.74
N VAL A 18 -6.12 -1.84 17.96
CA VAL A 18 -4.80 -1.56 18.50
C VAL A 18 -4.28 -2.80 19.22
N ARG A 19 -3.10 -3.25 18.81
CA ARG A 19 -2.38 -4.33 19.48
C ARG A 19 -1.16 -3.76 20.20
N ARG A 20 -1.07 -3.92 21.51
CA ARG A 20 0.03 -3.39 22.32
C ARG A 20 0.95 -4.51 22.81
N PRO A 21 2.27 -4.25 22.86
CA PRO A 21 3.23 -5.16 23.50
C PRO A 21 2.98 -5.23 25.01
N GLY A 22 3.69 -6.12 25.70
CA GLY A 22 3.75 -6.13 27.16
C GLY A 22 4.68 -5.03 27.69
N GLY A 23 4.48 -4.66 28.97
CA GLY A 23 5.24 -3.61 29.65
C GLY A 23 4.52 -2.26 29.69
N ASP A 24 5.11 -1.31 30.41
CA ASP A 24 4.44 -0.05 30.75
C ASP A 24 4.53 1.04 29.67
N GLY A 25 5.43 0.88 28.68
CA GLY A 25 5.63 1.88 27.62
C GLY A 25 6.45 3.11 28.08
N PRO A 26 6.45 4.23 27.33
CA PRO A 26 5.75 4.38 26.05
C PRO A 26 6.42 3.60 24.92
N HIS A 27 5.59 2.90 24.14
CA HIS A 27 6.05 2.05 23.03
C HIS A 27 6.04 2.80 21.69
N PRO A 28 7.02 2.59 20.79
CA PRO A 28 6.88 2.99 19.42
C PRO A 28 5.74 2.22 18.76
N ALA A 29 5.16 2.76 17.68
CA ALA A 29 4.00 2.15 17.06
C ALA A 29 4.06 2.13 15.52
N VAL A 30 3.22 1.28 14.92
CA VAL A 30 3.06 1.16 13.47
C VAL A 30 1.57 1.17 13.13
N ALA A 31 1.14 2.06 12.23
CA ALA A 31 -0.17 1.97 11.60
C ALA A 31 -0.02 1.27 10.25
N PHE A 32 -0.87 0.26 9.99
CA PHE A 32 -0.85 -0.52 8.76
C PHE A 32 -1.75 0.12 7.71
N VAL A 33 -1.26 0.27 6.49
CA VAL A 33 -2.00 0.82 5.36
C VAL A 33 -2.16 -0.25 4.29
N ASP A 34 -3.38 -0.74 4.13
CA ASP A 34 -3.71 -1.80 3.18
C ASP A 34 -3.51 -1.41 1.72
N GLY A 35 -3.38 -2.44 0.88
CA GLY A 35 -3.31 -2.35 -0.55
C GLY A 35 -4.61 -1.92 -1.24
N SER A 36 -4.72 -2.16 -2.54
CA SER A 36 -5.95 -1.93 -3.31
C SER A 36 -7.02 -2.97 -2.97
N GLY A 37 -8.29 -2.62 -3.17
CA GLY A 37 -9.42 -3.50 -2.89
C GLY A 37 -9.92 -3.41 -1.44
N PRO A 38 -10.94 -4.22 -1.09
CA PRO A 38 -11.46 -4.29 0.27
C PRO A 38 -10.43 -4.90 1.22
N ALA A 39 -10.40 -4.45 2.47
CA ALA A 39 -9.55 -5.02 3.51
C ALA A 39 -10.14 -4.75 4.89
N GLU A 40 -9.92 -5.68 5.79
CA GLU A 40 -10.34 -5.60 7.18
C GLU A 40 -9.14 -5.59 8.12
N ARG A 41 -9.37 -5.19 9.34
CA ARG A 41 -8.38 -4.97 10.42
C ARG A 41 -7.56 -6.20 10.81
N ASP A 42 -7.90 -7.39 10.32
CA ASP A 42 -7.17 -8.65 10.52
C ASP A 42 -6.15 -8.94 9.41
N SER A 43 -6.13 -8.13 8.35
CA SER A 43 -5.22 -8.30 7.18
C SER A 43 -3.74 -8.39 7.58
N PHE A 44 -3.36 -7.77 8.71
CA PHE A 44 -1.98 -7.71 9.21
C PHE A 44 -1.79 -8.40 10.58
N ASP A 45 -2.64 -9.38 10.91
CA ASP A 45 -2.59 -10.02 12.24
C ASP A 45 -1.24 -10.67 12.54
N GLU A 46 -0.64 -11.36 11.56
CA GLU A 46 0.67 -11.99 11.71
C GLU A 46 1.78 -10.95 11.96
N GLU A 47 1.79 -9.87 11.19
CA GLU A 47 2.74 -8.76 11.32
C GLU A 47 2.58 -8.05 12.65
N ALA A 48 1.34 -7.79 13.06
CA ALA A 48 1.01 -7.16 14.34
C ALA A 48 1.49 -7.99 15.53
N ASP A 49 1.38 -9.32 15.44
CA ASP A 49 1.91 -10.23 16.47
C ASP A 49 3.44 -10.20 16.55
N VAL A 50 4.12 -10.13 15.40
CA VAL A 50 5.59 -9.99 15.37
C VAL A 50 6.00 -8.65 15.95
N LEU A 51 5.34 -7.55 15.55
CA LEU A 51 5.60 -6.21 16.08
C LEU A 51 5.40 -6.15 17.60
N ALA A 52 4.32 -6.73 18.13
CA ALA A 52 4.06 -6.77 19.56
C ALA A 52 5.17 -7.51 20.32
N ARG A 53 5.64 -8.66 19.82
CA ARG A 53 6.79 -9.37 20.41
C ARG A 53 8.09 -8.56 20.32
N ALA A 54 8.22 -7.70 19.29
CA ALA A 54 9.39 -6.84 19.11
C ALA A 54 9.34 -5.54 19.93
N GLY A 55 8.25 -5.28 20.68
CA GLY A 55 8.07 -4.11 21.54
C GLY A 55 7.37 -2.92 20.88
N PHE A 56 6.69 -3.12 19.74
CA PHE A 56 5.94 -2.09 19.02
C PHE A 56 4.44 -2.27 19.23
N ALA A 57 3.72 -1.19 19.48
CA ALA A 57 2.28 -1.17 19.31
C ALA A 57 1.92 -1.13 17.81
N SER A 58 0.68 -1.50 17.47
CA SER A 58 0.21 -1.38 16.10
C SER A 58 -1.28 -1.10 16.04
N LEU A 59 -1.71 -0.48 14.91
CA LEU A 59 -3.12 -0.28 14.55
C LEU A 59 -3.35 -0.78 13.13
N ALA A 60 -4.32 -1.66 12.97
CA ALA A 60 -4.94 -2.00 11.70
C ALA A 60 -6.43 -1.63 11.76
N TRP A 61 -7.03 -1.26 10.64
CA TRP A 61 -8.44 -0.86 10.59
C TRP A 61 -9.13 -1.38 9.34
N ASP A 62 -10.44 -1.53 9.45
CA ASP A 62 -11.31 -1.84 8.32
C ASP A 62 -11.35 -0.65 7.36
N LYS A 63 -11.06 -0.87 6.09
CA LYS A 63 -11.21 0.18 5.07
C LYS A 63 -12.66 0.67 5.00
N PRO A 64 -12.91 1.89 4.51
CA PRO A 64 -14.27 2.37 4.30
C PRO A 64 -15.13 1.37 3.54
N GLY A 65 -16.31 1.04 4.08
CA GLY A 65 -17.23 0.05 3.52
C GLY A 65 -16.89 -1.42 3.82
N CYS A 66 -15.83 -1.68 4.62
CA CYS A 66 -15.46 -3.03 5.07
C CYS A 66 -15.70 -3.16 6.57
N GLY A 67 -15.93 -4.39 7.04
CA GLY A 67 -16.05 -4.74 8.45
C GLY A 67 -16.98 -3.81 9.23
N GLY A 68 -16.44 -3.11 10.23
CA GLY A 68 -17.17 -2.16 11.06
C GLY A 68 -17.06 -0.69 10.65
N SER A 69 -16.41 -0.39 9.52
CA SER A 69 -16.21 0.97 9.00
C SER A 69 -17.33 1.40 8.07
N GLY A 70 -17.71 2.70 8.14
CA GLY A 70 -18.65 3.32 7.20
C GLY A 70 -17.99 3.71 5.88
N GLY A 71 -18.78 4.26 4.95
CA GLY A 71 -18.28 4.78 3.67
C GLY A 71 -18.08 3.70 2.61
N ASP A 72 -17.28 4.03 1.59
CA ASP A 72 -16.84 3.12 0.53
C ASP A 72 -15.39 3.48 0.12
N TRP A 73 -14.48 2.52 0.14
CA TRP A 73 -13.06 2.73 -0.23
C TRP A 73 -12.91 3.17 -1.70
N ARG A 74 -13.87 2.83 -2.57
CA ARG A 74 -13.85 3.22 -3.99
C ARG A 74 -14.10 4.71 -4.20
N ASP A 75 -14.69 5.39 -3.21
CA ASP A 75 -14.91 6.83 -3.26
C ASP A 75 -13.66 7.65 -2.91
N GLN A 76 -12.61 7.00 -2.42
CA GLN A 76 -11.40 7.67 -1.98
C GLN A 76 -10.40 7.91 -3.13
N SER A 77 -9.81 9.10 -3.13
CA SER A 77 -8.53 9.36 -3.79
C SER A 77 -7.37 8.83 -2.93
N LEU A 78 -6.14 8.87 -3.47
CA LEU A 78 -4.96 8.56 -2.66
C LEU A 78 -4.71 9.61 -1.57
N GLN A 79 -5.13 10.86 -1.80
CA GLN A 79 -5.10 11.93 -0.80
C GLN A 79 -6.06 11.67 0.35
N ASP A 80 -7.28 11.20 0.06
CA ASP A 80 -8.25 10.81 1.10
C ASP A 80 -7.72 9.64 1.93
N ARG A 81 -7.07 8.66 1.28
CA ARG A 81 -6.41 7.54 1.97
C ARG A 81 -5.21 7.98 2.81
N ALA A 82 -4.45 8.99 2.36
CA ALA A 82 -3.37 9.56 3.15
C ALA A 82 -3.90 10.30 4.39
N ALA A 83 -5.01 11.05 4.25
CA ALA A 83 -5.69 11.67 5.39
C ALA A 83 -6.23 10.61 6.37
N GLU A 84 -6.78 9.50 5.87
CA GLU A 84 -7.21 8.35 6.66
C GLU A 84 -6.05 7.73 7.46
N ALA A 85 -4.88 7.54 6.82
CA ALA A 85 -3.68 7.03 7.49
C ALA A 85 -3.19 8.00 8.58
N LEU A 86 -3.29 9.32 8.37
CA LEU A 86 -2.98 10.32 9.39
C LEU A 86 -3.96 10.28 10.55
N ALA A 87 -5.26 10.11 10.30
CA ALA A 87 -6.25 9.92 11.36
C ALA A 87 -5.95 8.64 12.19
N ALA A 88 -5.44 7.58 11.56
CA ALA A 88 -4.97 6.39 12.27
C ALA A 88 -3.72 6.67 13.11
N VAL A 89 -2.78 7.48 12.63
CA VAL A 89 -1.62 7.95 13.41
C VAL A 89 -2.08 8.74 14.63
N ASP A 90 -3.02 9.65 14.47
CA ASP A 90 -3.56 10.45 15.57
C ASP A 90 -4.31 9.57 16.59
N CYS A 91 -5.06 8.56 16.12
CA CYS A 91 -5.71 7.57 16.98
C CYS A 91 -4.68 6.80 17.80
N LEU A 92 -3.57 6.35 17.19
CA LEU A 92 -2.47 5.69 17.91
C LEU A 92 -1.79 6.61 18.91
N ALA A 93 -1.52 7.86 18.53
CA ALA A 93 -0.88 8.85 19.40
C ALA A 93 -1.70 9.14 20.67
N GLY A 94 -3.02 8.98 20.61
CA GLY A 94 -3.92 9.12 21.74
C GLY A 94 -4.03 7.87 22.63
N GLN A 95 -3.37 6.76 22.31
CA GLN A 95 -3.46 5.54 23.11
C GLN A 95 -2.48 5.56 24.29
N ASP A 96 -2.97 5.16 25.47
CA ASP A 96 -2.12 5.00 26.65
C ASP A 96 -0.96 4.05 26.34
N GLY A 97 0.25 4.43 26.73
CA GLY A 97 1.46 3.61 26.55
C GLY A 97 2.03 3.60 25.13
N VAL A 98 1.52 4.43 24.20
CA VAL A 98 2.13 4.70 22.90
C VAL A 98 2.93 6.00 22.94
N ASP A 99 4.09 6.00 22.31
CA ASP A 99 4.91 7.20 22.13
C ASP A 99 4.46 7.95 20.88
N PRO A 100 3.81 9.12 21.00
CA PRO A 100 3.26 9.84 19.85
C PRO A 100 4.35 10.38 18.90
N GLY A 101 5.59 10.48 19.35
CA GLY A 101 6.73 10.90 18.52
C GLY A 101 7.39 9.76 17.75
N ARG A 102 6.93 8.51 17.93
CA ARG A 102 7.55 7.32 17.34
C ARG A 102 6.54 6.42 16.64
N ILE A 103 5.73 7.00 15.75
CA ILE A 103 4.72 6.27 14.99
C ILE A 103 5.13 6.17 13.52
N ALA A 104 5.29 4.95 13.01
CA ALA A 104 5.56 4.68 11.61
C ALA A 104 4.29 4.29 10.85
N LEU A 105 4.31 4.49 9.53
CA LEU A 105 3.35 3.88 8.60
C LEU A 105 4.01 2.68 7.89
N LEU A 106 3.32 1.55 7.83
CA LEU A 106 3.67 0.41 6.99
C LEU A 106 2.58 0.22 5.96
N GLY A 107 2.92 0.53 4.70
CA GLY A 107 1.99 0.39 3.57
C GLY A 107 2.36 -0.77 2.67
N ALA A 108 1.36 -1.59 2.28
CA ALA A 108 1.53 -2.67 1.32
C ALA A 108 0.89 -2.31 -0.02
N SER A 109 1.58 -2.59 -1.15
CA SER A 109 1.06 -2.36 -2.50
C SER A 109 0.58 -0.90 -2.68
N GLN A 110 -0.72 -0.64 -2.88
CA GLN A 110 -1.28 0.72 -2.92
C GLN A 110 -0.94 1.53 -1.65
N GLY A 111 -0.90 0.88 -0.47
CA GLY A 111 -0.44 1.50 0.76
C GLY A 111 0.99 2.04 0.68
N GLY A 112 1.80 1.51 -0.22
CA GLY A 112 3.15 2.01 -0.52
C GLY A 112 3.19 3.36 -1.22
N TRP A 113 2.11 3.82 -1.87
CA TRP A 113 1.92 5.22 -2.27
C TRP A 113 1.38 6.07 -1.12
N VAL A 114 0.43 5.51 -0.38
CA VAL A 114 -0.29 6.23 0.69
C VAL A 114 0.65 6.61 1.83
N GLY A 115 1.51 5.70 2.28
CA GLY A 115 2.44 5.97 3.38
C GLY A 115 3.37 7.17 3.13
N PRO A 116 4.13 7.20 2.01
CA PRO A 116 4.93 8.37 1.64
C PRO A 116 4.10 9.63 1.42
N LEU A 117 2.90 9.53 0.85
CA LEU A 117 2.00 10.67 0.66
C LEU A 117 1.59 11.25 2.02
N ALA A 118 1.16 10.43 2.96
CA ALA A 118 0.81 10.86 4.32
C ALA A 118 2.01 11.51 5.03
N ALA A 119 3.20 10.88 4.94
CA ALA A 119 4.43 11.46 5.50
C ALA A 119 4.84 12.80 4.87
N SER A 120 4.49 13.03 3.59
CA SER A 120 4.71 14.31 2.93
C SER A 120 3.75 15.42 3.38
N MET A 121 2.64 15.04 4.04
CA MET A 121 1.59 15.95 4.52
C MET A 121 1.74 16.28 6.01
N SER A 122 2.43 15.44 6.79
CA SER A 122 2.52 15.62 8.24
C SER A 122 3.85 15.12 8.80
N ALA A 123 4.45 15.90 9.68
CA ALA A 123 5.64 15.53 10.43
C ALA A 123 5.36 14.54 11.60
N THR A 124 4.10 14.21 11.88
CA THR A 124 3.74 13.22 12.91
C THR A 124 4.10 11.79 12.50
N VAL A 125 4.30 11.54 11.20
CA VAL A 125 4.79 10.25 10.69
C VAL A 125 6.32 10.19 10.89
N ALA A 126 6.76 9.39 11.85
CA ALA A 126 8.16 9.31 12.24
C ALA A 126 9.01 8.40 11.33
N ALA A 127 8.39 7.46 10.59
CA ALA A 127 9.06 6.62 9.60
C ALA A 127 8.05 6.00 8.63
N VAL A 128 8.50 5.59 7.44
CA VAL A 128 7.66 4.92 6.43
C VAL A 128 8.29 3.60 6.00
N ILE A 129 7.47 2.56 5.93
CA ILE A 129 7.80 1.28 5.32
C ILE A 129 6.85 1.06 4.14
N SER A 130 7.41 0.82 2.96
CA SER A 130 6.68 0.52 1.73
C SER A 130 7.01 -0.89 1.27
N LEU A 131 6.04 -1.79 1.38
CA LEU A 131 6.15 -3.17 0.89
C LEU A 131 5.50 -3.27 -0.48
N SER A 132 6.28 -3.59 -1.50
CA SER A 132 5.83 -3.70 -2.90
C SER A 132 5.10 -2.45 -3.41
N GLY A 133 5.43 -1.26 -2.89
CA GLY A 133 4.85 0.01 -3.33
C GLY A 133 5.43 0.47 -4.65
N SER A 134 4.59 1.06 -5.50
CA SER A 134 5.03 1.49 -6.83
C SER A 134 5.64 2.91 -6.81
N GLY A 135 6.72 3.09 -7.56
CA GLY A 135 7.33 4.40 -7.83
C GLY A 135 6.77 5.11 -9.07
N VAL A 136 5.88 4.45 -9.82
CA VAL A 136 5.22 5.01 -11.01
C VAL A 136 3.75 5.32 -10.71
N SER A 137 3.06 6.00 -11.64
CA SER A 137 1.63 6.27 -11.48
C SER A 137 0.79 4.98 -11.50
N PRO A 138 -0.41 4.97 -10.88
CA PRO A 138 -1.33 3.85 -10.97
C PRO A 138 -1.62 3.41 -12.39
N TYR A 139 -1.78 4.36 -13.32
CA TYR A 139 -1.94 4.04 -14.73
C TYR A 139 -0.75 3.26 -15.32
N ALA A 140 0.48 3.72 -15.07
CA ALA A 140 1.67 3.06 -15.58
C ALA A 140 1.88 1.68 -14.93
N GLN A 141 1.54 1.55 -13.64
CA GLN A 141 1.57 0.27 -12.96
C GLN A 141 0.54 -0.70 -13.54
N GLU A 142 -0.69 -0.26 -13.80
CA GLU A 142 -1.73 -1.11 -14.37
C GLU A 142 -1.39 -1.59 -15.79
N VAL A 143 -0.78 -0.74 -16.63
CA VAL A 143 -0.26 -1.16 -17.93
C VAL A 143 0.77 -2.28 -17.76
N TYR A 144 1.75 -2.09 -16.85
CA TYR A 144 2.76 -3.10 -16.54
C TYR A 144 2.12 -4.39 -16.04
N ARG A 145 1.19 -4.31 -15.10
CA ARG A 145 0.50 -5.45 -14.51
C ARG A 145 -0.26 -6.27 -15.56
N VAL A 146 -1.08 -5.62 -16.39
CA VAL A 146 -1.86 -6.31 -17.43
C VAL A 146 -0.93 -7.03 -18.41
N GLU A 147 0.13 -6.36 -18.86
CA GLU A 147 1.11 -6.93 -19.78
C GLU A 147 1.80 -8.17 -19.20
N HIS A 148 2.31 -8.05 -17.96
CA HIS A 148 3.09 -9.12 -17.34
C HIS A 148 2.21 -10.30 -16.89
N MET A 149 1.00 -10.03 -16.38
CA MET A 149 0.05 -11.09 -16.05
C MET A 149 -0.34 -11.92 -17.27
N LEU A 150 -0.59 -11.27 -18.41
CA LEU A 150 -0.97 -11.98 -19.64
C LEU A 150 0.19 -12.82 -20.18
N ARG A 151 1.41 -12.29 -20.16
CA ARG A 151 2.62 -13.02 -20.57
C ARG A 151 2.95 -14.19 -19.64
N ASP A 152 2.83 -13.98 -18.33
CA ASP A 152 3.03 -15.04 -17.33
C ASP A 152 2.00 -16.17 -17.47
N ALA A 153 0.77 -15.82 -17.87
CA ALA A 153 -0.27 -16.78 -18.23
C ALA A 153 -0.09 -17.44 -19.60
N GLY A 154 0.96 -17.11 -20.39
CA GLY A 154 1.24 -17.67 -21.70
C GLY A 154 0.27 -17.22 -22.79
N VAL A 155 -0.38 -16.05 -22.63
CA VAL A 155 -1.27 -15.48 -23.63
C VAL A 155 -0.45 -15.01 -24.84
N ALA A 156 -0.98 -15.24 -26.06
CA ALA A 156 -0.29 -14.89 -27.30
C ALA A 156 -0.08 -13.36 -27.44
N GLU A 157 1.05 -12.94 -28.04
CA GLU A 157 1.46 -11.53 -28.08
C GLU A 157 0.45 -10.62 -28.80
N ASP A 158 -0.28 -11.13 -29.80
CA ASP A 158 -1.34 -10.39 -30.46
C ASP A 158 -2.53 -10.11 -29.53
N GLN A 159 -2.87 -11.03 -28.64
CA GLN A 159 -3.89 -10.87 -27.61
C GLN A 159 -3.41 -9.93 -26.48
N VAL A 160 -2.11 -9.97 -26.13
CA VAL A 160 -1.51 -9.01 -25.21
C VAL A 160 -1.59 -7.60 -25.78
N ALA A 161 -1.26 -7.43 -27.07
CA ALA A 161 -1.33 -6.14 -27.76
C ALA A 161 -2.78 -5.62 -27.84
N GLU A 162 -3.76 -6.48 -28.07
CA GLU A 162 -5.18 -6.13 -28.08
C GLU A 162 -5.64 -5.64 -26.71
N ALA A 163 -5.27 -6.37 -25.64
CA ALA A 163 -5.58 -6.01 -24.24
C ALA A 163 -5.02 -4.62 -23.88
N LEU A 164 -3.75 -4.37 -24.20
CA LEU A 164 -3.10 -3.10 -23.94
C LEU A 164 -3.73 -1.96 -24.73
N ALA A 165 -4.06 -2.20 -26.03
CA ALA A 165 -4.76 -1.20 -26.84
C ALA A 165 -6.15 -0.88 -26.26
N PHE A 166 -6.89 -1.88 -25.80
CA PHE A 166 -8.16 -1.67 -25.10
C PHE A 166 -7.95 -0.87 -23.82
N PHE A 167 -7.00 -1.27 -22.96
CA PHE A 167 -6.69 -0.60 -21.70
C PHE A 167 -6.35 0.88 -21.91
N HIS A 168 -5.51 1.20 -22.89
CA HIS A 168 -5.15 2.59 -23.22
C HIS A 168 -6.35 3.41 -23.67
N ARG A 169 -7.22 2.84 -24.53
CA ARG A 169 -8.46 3.52 -24.96
C ARG A 169 -9.39 3.78 -23.80
N ARG A 170 -9.63 2.75 -22.94
CA ARG A 170 -10.45 2.89 -21.72
C ARG A 170 -9.93 3.98 -20.80
N ALA A 171 -8.64 3.94 -20.47
CA ALA A 171 -8.01 4.96 -19.64
C ALA A 171 -8.11 6.38 -20.22
N THR A 172 -8.01 6.51 -21.55
CA THR A 172 -8.19 7.80 -22.22
C THR A 172 -9.63 8.31 -22.08
N ARG A 173 -10.63 7.44 -22.21
CA ARG A 173 -12.04 7.78 -22.02
C ARG A 173 -12.31 8.22 -20.58
N LEU A 174 -11.80 7.48 -19.59
CA LEU A 174 -11.92 7.82 -18.16
C LEU A 174 -11.32 9.20 -17.85
N ARG A 175 -10.13 9.50 -18.39
CA ARG A 175 -9.48 10.81 -18.21
C ARG A 175 -10.22 11.98 -18.83
N ARG A 176 -10.97 11.72 -19.91
CA ARG A 176 -11.81 12.75 -20.56
C ARG A 176 -13.10 13.01 -19.80
N GLY A 177 -13.46 12.15 -18.84
CA GLY A 177 -14.75 12.19 -18.16
C GLY A 177 -15.90 11.71 -19.02
N ASP A 178 -15.63 10.77 -19.94
CA ASP A 178 -16.70 10.11 -20.70
C ASP A 178 -17.67 9.42 -19.74
N ASP A 179 -18.92 9.23 -20.18
CA ASP A 179 -19.93 8.54 -19.40
C ASP A 179 -19.46 7.13 -18.99
N LEU A 180 -19.49 6.85 -17.69
CA LEU A 180 -18.93 5.61 -17.13
C LEU A 180 -19.77 4.38 -17.51
N GLU A 181 -21.07 4.52 -17.68
CA GLU A 181 -21.95 3.41 -18.13
C GLU A 181 -21.60 3.05 -19.60
N GLU A 182 -21.32 4.03 -20.45
CA GLU A 182 -20.88 3.79 -21.81
C GLU A 182 -19.48 3.15 -21.86
N VAL A 183 -18.57 3.56 -20.95
CA VAL A 183 -17.23 2.94 -20.84
C VAL A 183 -17.35 1.51 -20.39
N LEU A 184 -18.18 1.23 -19.38
CA LEU A 184 -18.46 -0.10 -18.89
C LEU A 184 -19.12 -0.98 -19.95
N ALA A 185 -20.13 -0.47 -20.65
CA ALA A 185 -20.80 -1.20 -21.73
C ALA A 185 -19.83 -1.57 -22.86
N ASP A 186 -18.83 -0.71 -23.17
CA ASP A 186 -17.78 -1.03 -24.12
C ASP A 186 -16.86 -2.14 -23.61
N GLN A 187 -16.47 -2.08 -22.34
CA GLN A 187 -15.65 -3.10 -21.69
C GLN A 187 -16.34 -4.47 -21.69
N LEU A 188 -17.61 -4.53 -21.33
CA LEU A 188 -18.39 -5.78 -21.26
C LEU A 188 -18.57 -6.48 -22.62
N ARG A 189 -18.42 -5.77 -23.75
CA ARG A 189 -18.38 -6.40 -25.09
C ARG A 189 -17.17 -7.32 -25.27
N HIS A 190 -16.15 -7.16 -24.46
CA HIS A 190 -14.92 -7.94 -24.52
C HIS A 190 -14.85 -9.04 -23.43
N GLN A 191 -15.93 -9.28 -22.66
CA GLN A 191 -15.94 -10.20 -21.53
C GLN A 191 -15.51 -11.66 -21.89
N ASP A 192 -15.68 -12.06 -23.14
CA ASP A 192 -15.29 -13.38 -23.63
C ASP A 192 -13.83 -13.41 -24.17
N ALA A 193 -13.13 -12.28 -24.17
CA ALA A 193 -11.74 -12.24 -24.62
C ALA A 193 -10.82 -12.91 -23.60
N THR A 194 -9.83 -13.66 -24.09
CA THR A 194 -8.86 -14.38 -23.25
C THR A 194 -8.15 -13.47 -22.24
N TRP A 195 -7.94 -12.22 -22.62
CA TRP A 195 -7.27 -11.21 -21.79
C TRP A 195 -8.18 -10.48 -20.80
N TYR A 196 -9.52 -10.61 -20.93
CA TYR A 196 -10.46 -9.84 -20.11
C TYR A 196 -10.24 -10.00 -18.59
N PRO A 197 -9.99 -11.22 -18.05
CA PRO A 197 -9.74 -11.40 -16.62
C PRO A 197 -8.53 -10.60 -16.10
N ALA A 198 -7.54 -10.29 -16.95
CA ALA A 198 -6.37 -9.53 -16.56
C ALA A 198 -6.68 -8.03 -16.32
N LEU A 199 -7.85 -7.53 -16.71
CA LEU A 199 -8.28 -6.17 -16.33
C LEU A 199 -8.43 -6.03 -14.82
N GLY A 200 -8.77 -7.13 -14.11
CA GLY A 200 -8.77 -7.18 -12.64
C GLY A 200 -9.84 -6.32 -11.99
N ASP A 201 -10.89 -5.96 -12.73
CA ASP A 201 -12.01 -5.21 -12.18
C ASP A 201 -13.27 -6.10 -12.07
N ASP A 202 -14.20 -5.67 -11.22
CA ASP A 202 -15.44 -6.37 -10.90
C ASP A 202 -16.57 -6.05 -11.89
N GLY A 203 -16.29 -5.33 -12.98
CA GLY A 203 -17.26 -5.00 -14.02
C GLY A 203 -18.36 -4.05 -13.52
N VAL A 204 -18.04 -3.13 -12.62
CA VAL A 204 -18.96 -2.13 -12.08
C VAL A 204 -18.45 -0.71 -12.30
N VAL A 205 -19.39 0.22 -12.37
CA VAL A 205 -19.08 1.65 -12.63
C VAL A 205 -18.23 2.27 -11.52
N GLU A 206 -18.45 1.87 -10.28
CA GLU A 206 -17.73 2.34 -9.11
C GLU A 206 -16.22 2.04 -9.20
N HIS A 207 -15.86 0.89 -9.78
CA HIS A 207 -14.46 0.56 -10.03
C HIS A 207 -13.85 1.48 -11.08
N LEU A 208 -14.55 1.74 -12.18
CA LEU A 208 -14.09 2.67 -13.21
C LEU A 208 -13.93 4.09 -12.65
N ALA A 209 -14.88 4.55 -11.81
CA ALA A 209 -14.81 5.83 -11.12
C ALA A 209 -13.58 5.91 -10.19
N PHE A 210 -13.33 4.86 -9.42
CA PHE A 210 -12.15 4.74 -8.58
C PHE A 210 -10.85 4.85 -9.39
N MET A 211 -10.72 4.06 -10.47
CA MET A 211 -9.53 4.08 -11.30
C MET A 211 -9.32 5.45 -11.98
N ALA A 212 -10.38 6.09 -12.47
CA ALA A 212 -10.32 7.44 -13.03
C ALA A 212 -9.76 8.46 -12.03
N ARG A 213 -10.13 8.31 -10.75
CA ARG A 213 -9.74 9.21 -9.65
C ARG A 213 -8.26 9.11 -9.30
N ILE A 214 -7.64 7.93 -9.47
CA ILE A 214 -6.27 7.68 -9.03
C ILE A 214 -5.23 7.60 -10.18
N TYR A 215 -5.64 7.37 -11.44
CA TYR A 215 -4.73 7.05 -12.55
C TYR A 215 -3.57 8.02 -12.73
N ASP A 216 -3.81 9.31 -12.54
CA ASP A 216 -2.83 10.36 -12.82
C ASP A 216 -2.00 10.78 -11.60
N TYR A 217 -2.11 10.05 -10.49
CA TYR A 217 -1.26 10.30 -9.34
C TYR A 217 0.21 10.02 -9.67
N ASP A 218 1.08 11.02 -9.48
CA ASP A 218 2.54 10.84 -9.55
C ASP A 218 3.10 10.79 -8.11
N PRO A 219 3.76 9.69 -7.69
CA PRO A 219 4.33 9.60 -6.34
C PRO A 219 5.57 10.47 -6.13
N ALA A 220 6.26 10.91 -7.19
CA ALA A 220 7.51 11.64 -7.07
C ALA A 220 7.39 12.93 -6.26
N PRO A 221 6.39 13.82 -6.47
CA PRO A 221 6.25 15.05 -5.67
C PRO A 221 6.01 14.80 -4.17
N ALA A 222 5.38 13.67 -3.81
CA ALA A 222 5.21 13.29 -2.41
C ALA A 222 6.54 12.80 -1.83
N LEU A 223 7.22 11.87 -2.50
CA LEU A 223 8.54 11.36 -2.08
C LEU A 223 9.58 12.47 -1.92
N GLU A 224 9.55 13.51 -2.75
CA GLU A 224 10.44 14.67 -2.67
C GLU A 224 10.22 15.53 -1.40
N ARG A 225 9.15 15.31 -0.67
CA ARG A 225 8.84 16.00 0.59
C ARG A 225 8.99 15.10 1.83
N VAL A 226 9.31 13.82 1.65
CA VAL A 226 9.48 12.89 2.76
C VAL A 226 10.85 13.12 3.40
N THR A 227 10.85 13.56 4.65
CA THR A 227 12.08 13.82 5.43
C THR A 227 12.37 12.76 6.50
N CYS A 228 11.35 11.97 6.88
CA CYS A 228 11.52 10.88 7.84
C CYS A 228 12.22 9.66 7.18
N PRO A 229 12.78 8.73 7.98
CA PRO A 229 13.36 7.50 7.45
C PRO A 229 12.38 6.68 6.59
N VAL A 230 12.88 6.10 5.49
CA VAL A 230 12.10 5.27 4.56
C VAL A 230 12.76 3.91 4.35
N LEU A 231 12.00 2.83 4.50
CA LEU A 231 12.34 1.49 4.04
C LEU A 231 11.38 1.08 2.93
N ALA A 232 11.91 0.74 1.76
CA ALA A 232 11.08 0.18 0.69
C ALA A 232 11.63 -1.20 0.27
N ILE A 233 10.73 -2.19 0.16
CA ILE A 233 11.07 -3.59 -0.12
C ILE A 233 10.19 -4.07 -1.27
N TRP A 234 10.80 -4.69 -2.28
CA TRP A 234 10.12 -5.31 -3.42
C TRP A 234 10.59 -6.75 -3.63
N GLY A 235 9.74 -7.56 -4.22
CA GLY A 235 10.12 -8.85 -4.76
C GLY A 235 10.67 -8.70 -6.19
N GLU A 236 11.79 -9.37 -6.50
CA GLU A 236 12.40 -9.33 -7.84
C GLU A 236 11.44 -9.82 -8.95
N ARG A 237 10.56 -10.78 -8.61
CA ARG A 237 9.59 -11.38 -9.53
C ARG A 237 8.19 -10.77 -9.45
N ASP A 238 8.10 -9.54 -8.99
CA ASP A 238 6.83 -8.82 -8.93
C ASP A 238 6.31 -8.51 -10.35
N ILE A 239 5.18 -9.13 -10.72
CA ILE A 239 4.51 -8.90 -12.00
C ILE A 239 3.42 -7.83 -11.91
N TYR A 240 3.19 -7.25 -10.72
CA TYR A 240 2.21 -6.19 -10.50
C TYR A 240 2.85 -4.80 -10.51
N VAL A 241 4.10 -4.70 -10.04
CA VAL A 241 4.81 -3.43 -9.89
C VAL A 241 6.11 -3.47 -10.70
N PRO A 242 6.41 -2.44 -11.51
CA PRO A 242 7.69 -2.34 -12.23
C PRO A 242 8.83 -2.02 -11.25
N VAL A 243 9.43 -3.06 -10.65
CA VAL A 243 10.37 -2.98 -9.53
C VAL A 243 11.56 -2.08 -9.83
N ALA A 244 12.24 -2.30 -10.96
CA ALA A 244 13.42 -1.51 -11.32
C ALA A 244 13.11 -0.01 -11.43
N ALA A 245 12.04 0.34 -12.16
CA ALA A 245 11.60 1.72 -12.31
C ALA A 245 11.13 2.32 -10.98
N SER A 246 10.47 1.51 -10.13
CA SER A 246 10.00 1.95 -8.81
C SER A 246 11.18 2.27 -7.88
N ALA A 247 12.16 1.38 -7.79
CA ALA A 247 13.36 1.59 -6.97
C ALA A 247 14.16 2.82 -7.43
N GLU A 248 14.35 2.98 -8.74
CA GLU A 248 15.02 4.16 -9.33
C GLU A 248 14.31 5.47 -8.97
N ARG A 249 12.97 5.51 -9.13
CA ARG A 249 12.17 6.71 -8.85
C ARG A 249 12.13 7.04 -7.35
N PHE A 250 12.06 6.02 -6.47
CA PHE A 250 12.18 6.22 -5.02
C PHE A 250 13.56 6.82 -4.68
N ALA A 251 14.65 6.23 -5.16
CA ALA A 251 16.00 6.73 -4.92
C ALA A 251 16.17 8.19 -5.40
N ALA A 252 15.72 8.46 -6.62
CA ALA A 252 15.85 9.79 -7.22
C ALA A 252 15.02 10.85 -6.46
N ALA A 253 13.77 10.54 -6.10
CA ALA A 253 12.88 11.49 -5.43
C ALA A 253 13.33 11.75 -3.97
N LEU A 254 13.66 10.70 -3.19
CA LEU A 254 14.18 10.83 -1.85
C LEU A 254 15.56 11.54 -1.85
N GLY A 255 16.39 11.30 -2.86
CA GLY A 255 17.63 12.05 -3.04
C GLY A 255 17.39 13.54 -3.27
N ARG A 256 16.39 13.93 -4.08
CA ARG A 256 15.99 15.33 -4.26
C ARG A 256 15.41 15.96 -3.01
N ALA A 257 14.75 15.18 -2.16
CA ALA A 257 14.32 15.61 -0.82
C ALA A 257 15.49 15.91 0.13
N GLY A 258 16.72 15.55 -0.22
CA GLY A 258 17.85 15.55 0.71
C GLY A 258 17.72 14.51 1.82
N ASN A 259 16.84 13.51 1.66
CA ASN A 259 16.66 12.46 2.65
C ASN A 259 17.86 11.50 2.61
N GLY A 260 18.70 11.52 3.63
CA GLY A 260 19.83 10.60 3.78
C GLY A 260 19.51 9.30 4.54
N SER A 261 18.27 9.12 4.96
CA SER A 261 17.84 8.02 5.83
C SER A 261 16.87 7.08 5.11
N PHE A 262 17.23 6.60 3.90
CA PHE A 262 16.40 5.61 3.23
C PHE A 262 17.19 4.33 2.89
N ARG A 263 16.45 3.22 2.84
CA ARG A 263 16.95 1.91 2.41
C ARG A 263 15.97 1.31 1.41
N LEU A 264 16.50 0.86 0.27
CA LEU A 264 15.74 0.23 -0.80
C LEU A 264 16.26 -1.20 -0.99
N GLU A 265 15.37 -2.19 -0.93
CA GLU A 265 15.69 -3.61 -1.01
C GLU A 265 14.88 -4.30 -2.09
N VAL A 266 15.55 -5.08 -2.93
CA VAL A 266 14.90 -5.99 -3.88
C VAL A 266 15.26 -7.41 -3.48
N VAL A 267 14.27 -8.19 -3.09
CA VAL A 267 14.46 -9.55 -2.58
C VAL A 267 14.42 -10.53 -3.75
N ALA A 268 15.55 -11.22 -3.96
CA ALA A 268 15.71 -12.18 -5.05
C ALA A 268 14.65 -13.29 -5.00
N GLY A 269 14.04 -13.58 -6.14
CA GLY A 269 13.04 -14.64 -6.30
C GLY A 269 11.68 -14.43 -5.65
N ALA A 270 11.47 -13.34 -4.88
CA ALA A 270 10.19 -13.05 -4.25
C ALA A 270 9.19 -12.41 -5.25
N ASP A 271 7.91 -12.66 -5.04
CA ASP A 271 6.79 -12.10 -5.79
C ASP A 271 6.25 -10.79 -5.17
N HIS A 272 5.11 -10.27 -5.68
CA HIS A 272 4.43 -9.08 -5.16
C HIS A 272 4.05 -9.19 -3.68
N GLY A 273 3.66 -10.38 -3.21
CA GLY A 273 3.33 -10.65 -1.82
C GLY A 273 4.55 -10.87 -0.93
N LEU A 274 5.77 -10.62 -1.44
CA LEU A 274 7.04 -10.93 -0.79
C LEU A 274 7.11 -12.41 -0.38
N ARG A 275 6.68 -13.29 -1.29
CA ARG A 275 6.70 -14.75 -1.13
C ARG A 275 7.66 -15.37 -2.12
N LEU A 276 8.32 -16.43 -1.68
CA LEU A 276 9.15 -17.27 -2.55
C LEU A 276 8.25 -18.23 -3.36
N PRO A 277 8.75 -18.80 -4.46
CA PRO A 277 8.03 -19.84 -5.19
C PRO A 277 7.57 -20.97 -4.28
N PRO A 278 6.37 -21.54 -4.51
CA PRO A 278 5.89 -22.66 -3.72
C PRO A 278 6.83 -23.87 -3.88
N THR A 279 7.15 -24.53 -2.76
CA THR A 279 7.92 -25.77 -2.73
C THR A 279 7.02 -27.02 -2.73
N GLY A 280 5.68 -26.85 -2.84
CA GLY A 280 4.64 -27.90 -2.82
C GLY A 280 3.32 -27.42 -3.40
N GLY A 281 2.30 -28.30 -3.44
CA GLY A 281 1.11 -28.21 -4.27
C GLY A 281 -0.05 -27.29 -3.82
N ASP A 282 0.11 -26.35 -2.88
CA ASP A 282 -0.97 -25.49 -2.37
C ASP A 282 -1.03 -24.09 -3.02
N GLY A 283 -0.22 -23.83 -4.02
CA GLY A 283 -0.29 -22.65 -4.88
C GLY A 283 0.27 -21.35 -4.30
N ARG A 284 0.46 -21.20 -2.99
CA ARG A 284 1.12 -20.02 -2.38
C ARG A 284 2.44 -20.43 -1.74
N GLY A 285 3.53 -19.79 -2.17
CA GLY A 285 4.84 -19.97 -1.57
C GLY A 285 4.95 -19.36 -0.15
N PRO A 286 5.96 -19.76 0.63
CA PRO A 286 6.20 -19.16 1.93
C PRO A 286 6.58 -17.68 1.79
N ARG A 287 6.23 -16.85 2.76
CA ARG A 287 6.81 -15.50 2.86
C ARG A 287 8.33 -15.62 2.94
N ILE A 288 9.02 -14.58 2.44
CA ILE A 288 10.48 -14.57 2.58
C ILE A 288 10.83 -14.70 4.06
N PRO A 289 11.77 -15.61 4.39
CA PRO A 289 12.28 -15.71 5.74
C PRO A 289 12.77 -14.33 6.21
N ASP A 290 12.58 -14.03 7.47
CA ASP A 290 13.13 -12.85 8.14
C ASP A 290 12.60 -11.49 7.64
N LEU A 291 11.52 -11.42 6.81
CA LEU A 291 10.93 -10.13 6.39
C LEU A 291 10.61 -9.24 7.58
N MET A 292 9.89 -9.77 8.55
CA MET A 292 9.50 -9.00 9.72
C MET A 292 10.65 -8.76 10.69
N ASP A 293 11.67 -9.60 10.70
CA ASP A 293 12.91 -9.35 11.43
C ASP A 293 13.72 -8.21 10.82
N MET A 294 13.75 -8.13 9.48
CA MET A 294 14.33 -6.99 8.76
C MET A 294 13.57 -5.69 9.10
N VAL A 295 12.24 -5.72 9.02
CA VAL A 295 11.36 -4.59 9.33
C VAL A 295 11.56 -4.14 10.79
N THR A 296 11.48 -5.04 11.76
CA THR A 296 11.62 -4.69 13.18
C THR A 296 13.02 -4.22 13.55
N THR A 297 14.06 -4.81 12.95
CA THR A 297 15.45 -4.35 13.13
C THR A 297 15.64 -2.94 12.58
N TRP A 298 15.06 -2.65 11.41
CA TRP A 298 15.12 -1.32 10.81
C TRP A 298 14.32 -0.30 11.64
N LEU A 299 13.11 -0.65 12.08
CA LEU A 299 12.27 0.21 12.93
C LEU A 299 12.96 0.63 14.22
N ARG A 300 13.68 -0.27 14.90
CA ARG A 300 14.43 0.06 16.12
C ARG A 300 15.50 1.13 15.88
N ARG A 301 16.06 1.20 14.68
CA ARG A 301 17.04 2.23 14.29
C ARG A 301 16.38 3.53 13.84
N ALA A 302 15.26 3.42 13.14
CA ALA A 302 14.50 4.55 12.61
C ALA A 302 13.72 5.28 13.72
N LEU A 303 13.29 4.56 14.76
CA LEU A 303 12.52 5.07 15.89
C LEU A 303 13.28 4.84 17.21
N PRO A 304 14.43 5.49 17.42
CA PRO A 304 15.18 5.33 18.66
C PRO A 304 14.35 5.82 19.86
N PRO A 305 14.58 5.27 21.07
CA PRO A 305 13.99 5.85 22.29
C PRO A 305 14.40 7.31 22.44
N ALA A 306 13.52 8.10 23.06
CA ALA A 306 13.90 9.45 23.45
C ALA A 306 15.18 9.39 24.32
N PRO A 307 16.12 10.34 24.18
CA PRO A 307 17.26 10.41 25.08
C PRO A 307 16.75 10.57 26.50
N ASP A 308 17.38 9.86 27.45
CA ASP A 308 17.06 10.03 28.86
C ASP A 308 17.10 11.51 29.23
N PRO A 309 16.12 11.99 30.01
CA PRO A 309 16.18 13.36 30.51
C PRO A 309 17.47 13.55 31.31
N ALA A 310 18.27 14.56 30.93
CA ALA A 310 19.53 14.88 31.56
C ALA A 310 19.37 15.35 33.01
#